data_b53ff5cdfd20101154e340f08cb6c2f0
#
_entry.id   b53ff5cdfd20101154e340f08cb6c2f0
#
_cell.length_a   1.000
_cell.length_b   1.000
_cell.length_c   1.000
_cell.angle_alpha   90.00
_cell.angle_beta   90.00
_cell.angle_gamma   90.00
#
_symmetry.space_group_name_H-M   'P 1'
#
loop_
_entity.id
_entity.type
_entity.pdbx_description
1 polymer ?
#
loop_
_entity_poly.entity_id
_entity_poly.type
_entity_poly.pdbx_seq_one_letter_code
_entity_poly.pdbx_strand_id
1 'polypeptide(L)'
;NVNSNYTIETNYEKNDVDFEWLTIIEETVRYLDNILRSPNRFIVNEEEVVQIEKARKITVESIKHLSKHTNFIQEIEENGDVKPSKILNINKEESYNTYENRFIYTLVLNTEQFIMMRKKKLILSSSLKDYKNCEYSGSSRVGGENVAFSLNINSRVFTKESTKQEENELLARIKKVEDKVSDLKKSEVFKTLAKLHVAKVV
;
A
#
# COMPACT_ATOMS: atom_id res chain seq x y z
N ASN A 1 25.96 -1.43 -60.82
CA ASN A 1 24.77 -1.29 -59.94
C ASN A 1 25.16 -1.79 -58.57
N VAL A 2 25.36 -0.85 -57.63
CA VAL A 2 25.59 -1.14 -56.22
C VAL A 2 24.24 -1.25 -55.54
N ASN A 3 23.77 -2.47 -55.31
CA ASN A 3 22.60 -2.68 -54.45
C ASN A 3 23.07 -2.63 -53.02
N SER A 4 22.92 -1.52 -52.35
CA SER A 4 23.19 -1.36 -50.94
C SER A 4 21.85 -1.26 -50.19
N ASN A 5 21.55 -2.25 -49.36
CA ASN A 5 20.42 -2.19 -48.44
C ASN A 5 20.88 -1.55 -47.13
N TYR A 6 20.31 -0.40 -46.83
CA TYR A 6 20.57 0.31 -45.58
C TYR A 6 19.34 0.18 -44.68
N THR A 7 19.53 -0.29 -43.45
CA THR A 7 18.51 -0.27 -42.43
C THR A 7 18.97 0.68 -41.33
N ILE A 8 18.22 1.74 -41.08
CA ILE A 8 18.47 2.67 -39.97
C ILE A 8 17.33 2.46 -38.98
N GLU A 9 17.63 1.84 -37.87
CA GLU A 9 16.71 1.77 -36.72
C GLU A 9 17.04 2.87 -35.73
N THR A 10 16.19 3.88 -35.65
CA THR A 10 16.25 4.92 -34.63
C THR A 10 15.13 4.68 -33.64
N ASN A 11 15.44 4.14 -32.47
CA ASN A 11 14.50 4.07 -31.38
C ASN A 11 14.42 5.41 -30.68
N TYR A 12 13.36 6.15 -30.96
CA TYR A 12 13.03 7.42 -30.29
C TYR A 12 11.98 7.15 -29.21
N GLU A 13 12.40 6.94 -27.97
CA GLU A 13 11.48 7.01 -26.84
C GLU A 13 11.40 8.45 -26.35
N LYS A 14 10.31 9.15 -26.73
CA LYS A 14 9.95 10.42 -26.13
C LYS A 14 9.31 10.14 -24.78
N ASN A 15 10.10 10.18 -23.72
CA ASN A 15 9.57 10.11 -22.37
C ASN A 15 9.07 11.50 -21.97
N ASP A 16 7.80 11.78 -22.24
CA ASP A 16 7.11 12.90 -21.61
C ASP A 16 6.95 12.57 -20.13
N VAL A 17 7.38 13.46 -19.26
CA VAL A 17 7.22 13.30 -17.81
C VAL A 17 5.75 13.53 -17.50
N ASP A 18 5.02 12.43 -17.27
CA ASP A 18 3.62 12.44 -16.92
C ASP A 18 3.43 12.77 -15.44
N PHE A 19 2.84 13.92 -15.14
CA PHE A 19 2.52 14.39 -13.78
C PHE A 19 1.07 14.08 -13.37
N GLU A 20 0.22 13.67 -14.27
CA GLU A 20 -1.22 13.51 -14.04
C GLU A 20 -1.49 12.47 -12.93
N TRP A 21 -0.84 11.33 -13.01
CA TRP A 21 -0.98 10.27 -12.01
C TRP A 21 -0.62 10.74 -10.59
N LEU A 22 0.39 11.62 -10.47
CA LEU A 22 0.85 12.13 -9.17
C LEU A 22 -0.20 13.06 -8.56
N THR A 23 -0.83 13.91 -9.37
CA THR A 23 -1.92 14.78 -8.92
C THR A 23 -3.10 13.95 -8.39
N ILE A 24 -3.48 12.88 -9.10
CA ILE A 24 -4.53 11.96 -8.67
C ILE A 24 -4.17 11.30 -7.33
N ILE A 25 -2.93 10.85 -7.17
CA ILE A 25 -2.46 10.23 -5.92
C ILE A 25 -2.41 11.25 -4.77
N GLU A 26 -1.98 12.49 -5.01
CA GLU A 26 -1.99 13.56 -4.00
C GLU A 26 -3.40 13.82 -3.46
N GLU A 27 -4.40 13.84 -4.33
CA GLU A 27 -5.81 13.96 -3.95
C GLU A 27 -6.30 12.72 -3.21
N THR A 28 -6.00 11.54 -3.71
CA THR A 28 -6.38 10.27 -3.08
C THR A 28 -5.86 10.19 -1.64
N VAL A 29 -4.58 10.50 -1.43
CA VAL A 29 -3.96 10.48 -0.10
C VAL A 29 -4.65 11.47 0.85
N ARG A 30 -5.09 12.62 0.36
CA ARG A 30 -5.85 13.59 1.16
C ARG A 30 -7.22 13.04 1.60
N TYR A 31 -7.93 12.35 0.71
CA TYR A 31 -9.21 11.71 1.06
C TYR A 31 -9.00 10.56 2.04
N LEU A 32 -7.95 9.75 1.87
CA LEU A 32 -7.62 8.68 2.80
C LEU A 32 -7.30 9.21 4.21
N ASP A 33 -6.59 10.34 4.31
CA ASP A 33 -6.33 10.99 5.60
C ASP A 33 -7.63 11.39 6.30
N ASN A 34 -8.56 12.00 5.58
CA ASN A 34 -9.86 12.39 6.13
C ASN A 34 -10.66 11.18 6.64
N ILE A 35 -10.68 10.08 5.90
CA ILE A 35 -11.39 8.85 6.30
C ILE A 35 -10.74 8.23 7.54
N LEU A 36 -9.41 8.15 7.58
CA LEU A 36 -8.68 7.58 8.71
C LEU A 36 -8.77 8.41 10.00
N ARG A 37 -9.12 9.70 9.90
CA ARG A 37 -9.41 10.56 11.07
C ARG A 37 -10.78 10.28 11.68
N SER A 38 -11.73 9.74 10.91
CA SER A 38 -13.10 9.42 11.37
C SER A 38 -13.49 8.01 10.91
N PRO A 39 -12.82 6.98 11.40
CA PRO A 39 -13.02 5.61 10.95
C PRO A 39 -14.36 5.04 11.45
N ASN A 40 -14.94 4.16 10.67
CA ASN A 40 -16.07 3.37 11.11
C ASN A 40 -15.64 2.41 12.21
N ARG A 41 -16.45 2.34 13.27
CA ARG A 41 -16.24 1.44 14.40
C ARG A 41 -17.55 0.84 14.85
N PHE A 42 -17.49 -0.37 15.36
CA PHE A 42 -18.63 -1.03 15.95
C PHE A 42 -18.28 -1.55 17.34
N ILE A 43 -19.30 -1.74 18.16
CA ILE A 43 -19.13 -2.24 19.51
C ILE A 43 -19.22 -3.77 19.45
N VAL A 44 -18.17 -4.43 19.89
CA VAL A 44 -18.11 -5.88 20.09
C VAL A 44 -18.30 -6.16 21.58
N ASN A 45 -19.13 -7.14 21.90
CA ASN A 45 -19.19 -7.67 23.24
C ASN A 45 -18.13 -8.76 23.38
N GLU A 46 -17.13 -8.51 24.22
CA GLU A 46 -16.14 -9.49 24.57
C GLU A 46 -16.60 -10.22 25.84
N GLU A 47 -16.81 -11.52 25.71
CA GLU A 47 -17.33 -12.38 26.79
C GLU A 47 -16.18 -13.13 27.43
N GLU A 48 -15.92 -12.88 28.71
CA GLU A 48 -14.88 -13.54 29.47
C GLU A 48 -15.43 -14.05 30.80
N VAL A 49 -15.11 -15.29 31.16
CA VAL A 49 -15.44 -15.82 32.50
C VAL A 49 -14.35 -15.42 33.49
N VAL A 50 -14.69 -14.52 34.40
CA VAL A 50 -13.79 -13.99 35.41
C VAL A 50 -14.19 -14.39 36.80
N GLN A 51 -13.28 -14.30 37.78
CA GLN A 51 -13.62 -14.40 39.21
C GLN A 51 -14.57 -13.26 39.58
N ILE A 52 -15.53 -13.53 40.47
CA ILE A 52 -16.57 -12.55 40.84
C ILE A 52 -15.98 -11.21 41.32
N GLU A 53 -14.84 -11.23 41.97
CA GLU A 53 -14.11 -10.06 42.46
C GLU A 53 -13.57 -9.16 41.32
N LYS A 54 -13.35 -9.76 40.16
CA LYS A 54 -12.86 -9.06 38.96
C LYS A 54 -13.97 -8.62 38.01
N ALA A 55 -15.21 -9.02 38.27
CA ALA A 55 -16.35 -8.65 37.46
C ALA A 55 -16.67 -7.15 37.60
N ARG A 56 -16.65 -6.42 36.49
CA ARG A 56 -16.94 -5.00 36.50
C ARG A 56 -18.43 -4.70 36.51
N LYS A 57 -19.22 -5.54 35.80
CA LYS A 57 -20.65 -5.37 35.68
C LYS A 57 -21.34 -6.72 35.49
N ILE A 58 -22.35 -6.99 36.31
CA ILE A 58 -23.20 -8.16 36.17
C ILE A 58 -24.38 -7.77 35.27
N THR A 59 -24.56 -8.50 34.18
CA THR A 59 -25.65 -8.31 33.22
C THR A 59 -26.67 -9.45 33.29
N VAL A 60 -27.80 -9.30 32.61
CA VAL A 60 -28.81 -10.38 32.53
C VAL A 60 -28.19 -11.62 31.84
N GLU A 61 -27.33 -11.41 30.86
CA GLU A 61 -26.60 -12.48 30.19
C GLU A 61 -25.64 -13.20 31.13
N SER A 62 -24.97 -12.46 32.04
CA SER A 62 -24.12 -13.05 33.08
C SER A 62 -24.90 -13.99 33.98
N ILE A 63 -26.11 -13.60 34.40
CA ILE A 63 -27.01 -14.41 35.24
C ILE A 63 -27.51 -15.63 34.46
N LYS A 64 -27.92 -15.45 33.19
CA LYS A 64 -28.34 -16.56 32.33
C LYS A 64 -27.20 -17.57 32.11
N HIS A 65 -25.98 -17.08 31.96
CA HIS A 65 -24.81 -17.93 31.81
C HIS A 65 -24.56 -18.72 33.11
N LEU A 66 -24.63 -18.07 34.26
CA LEU A 66 -24.47 -18.71 35.57
C LEU A 66 -25.50 -19.81 35.83
N SER A 67 -26.77 -19.58 35.46
CA SER A 67 -27.83 -20.58 35.59
C SER A 67 -27.61 -21.84 34.74
N LYS A 68 -26.86 -21.74 33.65
CA LYS A 68 -26.45 -22.86 32.81
C LYS A 68 -25.16 -23.55 33.28
N HIS A 69 -24.36 -22.85 34.07
CA HIS A 69 -23.04 -23.30 34.55
C HIS A 69 -23.01 -23.28 36.07
N THR A 70 -23.79 -24.18 36.69
CA THR A 70 -23.95 -24.26 38.15
C THR A 70 -22.66 -24.64 38.87
N ASN A 71 -21.67 -25.18 38.15
CA ASN A 71 -20.32 -25.44 38.68
C ASN A 71 -19.55 -24.16 39.05
N PHE A 72 -20.02 -22.99 38.67
CA PHE A 72 -19.48 -21.71 39.08
C PHE A 72 -20.10 -21.18 40.36
N ILE A 73 -21.14 -21.84 40.90
CA ILE A 73 -21.79 -21.49 42.14
C ILE A 73 -21.00 -22.12 43.28
N GLN A 74 -20.55 -21.29 44.22
CA GLN A 74 -19.79 -21.73 45.37
C GLN A 74 -20.71 -22.06 46.57
N GLU A 75 -21.72 -21.23 46.77
CA GLU A 75 -22.63 -21.35 47.90
C GLU A 75 -24.02 -20.82 47.52
N ILE A 76 -25.06 -21.43 48.09
CA ILE A 76 -26.43 -20.91 48.02
C ILE A 76 -26.85 -20.64 49.47
N GLU A 77 -27.16 -19.37 49.78
CA GLU A 77 -27.57 -18.99 51.10
C GLU A 77 -29.03 -19.44 51.41
N GLU A 78 -29.39 -19.51 52.69
CA GLU A 78 -30.73 -19.94 53.12
C GLU A 78 -31.85 -19.04 52.60
N ASN A 79 -31.55 -17.77 52.30
CA ASN A 79 -32.46 -16.80 51.69
C ASN A 79 -32.66 -17.00 50.19
N GLY A 80 -31.92 -17.94 49.55
CA GLY A 80 -31.94 -18.21 48.12
C GLY A 80 -30.92 -17.40 47.34
N ASP A 81 -30.08 -16.57 47.97
CA ASP A 81 -29.06 -15.83 47.30
C ASP A 81 -27.91 -16.74 46.89
N VAL A 82 -27.35 -16.49 45.71
CA VAL A 82 -26.33 -17.31 45.07
C VAL A 82 -24.99 -16.57 45.10
N LYS A 83 -23.96 -17.21 45.68
CA LYS A 83 -22.58 -16.73 45.66
C LYS A 83 -21.78 -17.45 44.56
N PRO A 84 -21.54 -16.83 43.45
CA PRO A 84 -20.71 -17.43 42.41
C PRO A 84 -19.22 -17.24 42.72
N SER A 85 -18.39 -18.23 42.37
CA SER A 85 -16.93 -18.11 42.34
C SER A 85 -16.46 -17.42 41.07
N LYS A 86 -17.15 -17.68 39.97
CA LYS A 86 -16.88 -17.10 38.63
C LYS A 86 -18.17 -16.63 37.98
N ILE A 87 -18.05 -15.63 37.16
CA ILE A 87 -19.18 -15.08 36.40
C ILE A 87 -18.74 -14.65 35.01
N LEU A 88 -19.68 -14.68 34.06
CA LEU A 88 -19.48 -14.10 32.73
C LEU A 88 -19.47 -12.58 32.85
N ASN A 89 -18.35 -11.98 32.49
CA ASN A 89 -18.19 -10.53 32.37
C ASN A 89 -18.24 -10.17 30.88
N ILE A 90 -19.09 -9.20 30.55
CA ILE A 90 -19.26 -8.73 29.18
C ILE A 90 -18.68 -7.34 29.09
N ASN A 91 -17.53 -7.25 28.42
CA ASN A 91 -16.88 -5.98 28.11
C ASN A 91 -17.33 -5.51 26.73
N LYS A 92 -17.61 -4.22 26.62
CA LYS A 92 -17.87 -3.59 25.33
C LYS A 92 -16.58 -2.97 24.83
N GLU A 93 -16.08 -3.48 23.73
CA GLU A 93 -14.90 -2.95 23.06
C GLU A 93 -15.23 -2.36 21.70
N GLU A 94 -14.56 -1.27 21.35
CA GLU A 94 -14.66 -0.70 20.01
C GLU A 94 -13.74 -1.47 19.06
N SER A 95 -14.31 -1.97 17.99
CA SER A 95 -13.56 -2.66 16.94
C SER A 95 -13.55 -1.86 15.65
N TYR A 96 -12.37 -1.71 15.06
CA TYR A 96 -12.15 -1.11 13.74
C TYR A 96 -12.18 -2.14 12.61
N ASN A 97 -12.44 -3.41 12.90
CA ASN A 97 -12.39 -4.49 11.92
C ASN A 97 -13.66 -4.55 11.04
N THR A 98 -14.02 -3.43 10.43
CA THR A 98 -15.11 -3.32 9.45
C THR A 98 -14.60 -3.58 8.03
N TYR A 99 -15.53 -3.93 7.13
CA TYR A 99 -15.19 -4.13 5.71
C TYR A 99 -14.59 -2.86 5.09
N GLU A 100 -15.18 -1.71 5.37
CA GLU A 100 -14.73 -0.40 4.87
C GLU A 100 -13.32 -0.08 5.33
N ASN A 101 -13.01 -0.27 6.61
CA ASN A 101 -11.69 -0.02 7.13
C ASN A 101 -10.64 -0.99 6.54
N ARG A 102 -11.01 -2.26 6.30
CA ARG A 102 -10.14 -3.22 5.60
C ARG A 102 -9.87 -2.78 4.17
N PHE A 103 -10.90 -2.27 3.48
CA PHE A 103 -10.75 -1.74 2.13
C PHE A 103 -9.78 -0.56 2.12
N ILE A 104 -9.96 0.41 3.03
CA ILE A 104 -9.04 1.56 3.17
C ILE A 104 -7.61 1.11 3.49
N TYR A 105 -7.45 0.14 4.40
CA TYR A 105 -6.15 -0.45 4.71
C TYR A 105 -5.47 -1.01 3.46
N THR A 106 -6.19 -1.79 2.67
CA THR A 106 -5.68 -2.37 1.42
C THR A 106 -5.33 -1.27 0.40
N LEU A 107 -6.18 -0.24 0.28
CA LEU A 107 -5.97 0.88 -0.64
C LEU A 107 -4.70 1.67 -0.28
N VAL A 108 -4.43 1.93 1.01
CA VAL A 108 -3.20 2.59 1.46
C VAL A 108 -1.96 1.76 1.06
N LEU A 109 -2.00 0.44 1.26
CA LEU A 109 -0.88 -0.45 0.87
C LEU A 109 -0.67 -0.47 -0.66
N ASN A 110 -1.74 -0.52 -1.43
CA ASN A 110 -1.67 -0.53 -2.89
C ASN A 110 -1.15 0.82 -3.41
N THR A 111 -1.56 1.93 -2.80
CA THR A 111 -1.07 3.28 -3.13
C THR A 111 0.43 3.38 -2.87
N GLU A 112 0.92 2.90 -1.73
CA GLU A 112 2.35 2.86 -1.41
C GLU A 112 3.14 2.06 -2.46
N GLN A 113 2.65 0.87 -2.79
CA GLN A 113 3.29 0.00 -3.79
C GLN A 113 3.30 0.65 -5.18
N PHE A 114 2.20 1.29 -5.58
CA PHE A 114 2.10 2.00 -6.84
C PHE A 114 3.13 3.14 -6.95
N ILE A 115 3.22 3.99 -5.90
CA ILE A 115 4.18 5.09 -5.84
C ILE A 115 5.62 4.56 -5.96
N MET A 116 5.94 3.50 -5.22
CA MET A 116 7.26 2.87 -5.25
C MET A 116 7.63 2.36 -6.65
N MET A 117 6.69 1.70 -7.34
CA MET A 117 6.91 1.20 -8.69
C MET A 117 7.10 2.35 -9.70
N ARG A 118 6.28 3.41 -9.61
CA ARG A 118 6.40 4.59 -10.48
C ARG A 118 7.71 5.33 -10.26
N LYS A 119 8.12 5.54 -9.01
CA LYS A 119 9.40 6.13 -8.65
C LYS A 119 10.58 5.34 -9.21
N LYS A 120 10.56 4.01 -9.04
CA LYS A 120 11.60 3.13 -9.60
C LYS A 120 11.67 3.24 -11.12
N LYS A 121 10.52 3.24 -11.80
CA LYS A 121 10.46 3.41 -13.27
C LYS A 121 11.03 4.77 -13.70
N LEU A 122 10.71 5.85 -12.98
CA LEU A 122 11.22 7.18 -13.26
C LEU A 122 12.75 7.24 -13.13
N ILE A 123 13.32 6.72 -12.05
CA ILE A 123 14.77 6.69 -11.81
C ILE A 123 15.48 5.88 -12.90
N LEU A 124 14.92 4.73 -13.29
CA LEU A 124 15.49 3.91 -14.36
C LEU A 124 15.43 4.63 -15.70
N SER A 125 14.32 5.28 -16.04
CA SER A 125 14.19 6.03 -17.31
C SER A 125 15.10 7.25 -17.35
N SER A 126 15.31 7.91 -16.23
CA SER A 126 16.24 9.04 -16.10
C SER A 126 17.69 8.60 -16.33
N SER A 127 18.08 7.45 -15.80
CA SER A 127 19.44 6.91 -16.01
C SER A 127 19.69 6.43 -17.44
N LEU A 128 18.64 6.03 -18.18
CA LEU A 128 18.73 5.55 -19.56
C LEU A 128 18.74 6.69 -20.59
N LYS A 129 18.29 7.90 -20.20
CA LYS A 129 18.26 9.07 -21.11
C LYS A 129 19.63 9.57 -21.56
N ASP A 130 20.68 9.22 -20.84
CA ASP A 130 22.06 9.69 -21.13
C ASP A 130 22.72 9.01 -22.31
N TYR A 131 22.10 7.97 -22.90
CA TYR A 131 22.69 7.19 -23.96
C TYR A 131 21.72 7.01 -25.13
N LYS A 132 22.13 7.42 -26.31
CA LYS A 132 21.50 7.01 -27.58
C LYS A 132 22.43 6.06 -28.28
N ASN A 133 21.94 4.88 -28.59
CA ASN A 133 22.64 3.90 -29.38
C ASN A 133 22.05 3.89 -30.79
N CYS A 134 22.88 4.10 -31.80
CA CYS A 134 22.54 3.95 -33.20
C CYS A 134 23.38 2.85 -33.78
N GLU A 135 22.76 1.77 -34.21
CA GLU A 135 23.42 0.66 -34.88
C GLU A 135 23.10 0.72 -36.36
N TYR A 136 24.14 0.78 -37.15
CA TYR A 136 24.05 0.79 -38.61
C TYR A 136 24.79 -0.42 -39.15
N SER A 137 24.08 -1.32 -39.84
CA SER A 137 24.68 -2.46 -40.50
C SER A 137 24.31 -2.52 -41.98
N GLY A 138 25.22 -2.95 -42.78
CA GLY A 138 25.00 -3.10 -44.22
C GLY A 138 25.92 -4.11 -44.83
N SER A 139 25.57 -4.58 -46.00
CA SER A 139 26.43 -5.40 -46.83
C SER A 139 26.47 -4.88 -48.25
N SER A 140 27.65 -4.93 -48.86
CA SER A 140 27.88 -4.52 -50.24
C SER A 140 28.78 -5.50 -50.95
N ARG A 141 28.64 -5.66 -52.25
CA ARG A 141 29.50 -6.45 -53.08
C ARG A 141 30.49 -5.55 -53.81
N VAL A 142 31.75 -5.65 -53.44
CA VAL A 142 32.82 -4.84 -54.01
C VAL A 142 33.88 -5.79 -54.61
N GLY A 143 34.22 -5.61 -55.90
CA GLY A 143 35.25 -6.43 -56.55
C GLY A 143 34.97 -7.93 -56.64
N GLY A 144 33.69 -8.35 -56.50
CA GLY A 144 33.28 -9.77 -56.47
C GLY A 144 33.21 -10.38 -55.08
N GLU A 145 33.66 -9.68 -54.07
CA GLU A 145 33.58 -10.12 -52.64
C GLU A 145 32.41 -9.47 -51.93
N ASN A 146 31.79 -10.22 -50.98
CA ASN A 146 30.74 -9.66 -50.12
C ASN A 146 31.43 -9.02 -48.90
N VAL A 147 31.27 -7.72 -48.77
CA VAL A 147 31.76 -6.94 -47.64
C VAL A 147 30.58 -6.58 -46.71
N ALA A 148 30.63 -7.02 -45.47
CA ALA A 148 29.68 -6.61 -44.44
C ALA A 148 30.35 -5.55 -43.55
N PHE A 149 29.62 -4.52 -43.17
CA PHE A 149 30.08 -3.50 -42.26
C PHE A 149 29.04 -3.22 -41.21
N SER A 150 29.48 -2.91 -39.99
CA SER A 150 28.63 -2.45 -38.89
C SER A 150 29.27 -1.21 -38.27
N LEU A 151 28.40 -0.21 -37.99
CA LEU A 151 28.78 1.01 -37.30
C LEU A 151 27.91 1.15 -36.06
N ASN A 152 28.51 1.20 -34.90
CA ASN A 152 27.83 1.35 -33.62
C ASN A 152 28.19 2.73 -33.05
N ILE A 153 27.22 3.63 -32.99
CA ILE A 153 27.40 4.99 -32.51
C ILE A 153 26.69 5.13 -31.16
N ASN A 154 27.50 5.26 -30.10
CA ASN A 154 27.02 5.56 -28.76
C ASN A 154 27.17 7.06 -28.51
N SER A 155 26.04 7.78 -28.38
CA SER A 155 26.08 9.21 -28.05
C SER A 155 25.49 9.47 -26.69
N ARG A 156 26.17 10.27 -25.85
CA ARG A 156 25.58 10.84 -24.64
C ARG A 156 24.71 12.03 -25.03
N VAL A 157 23.45 12.01 -24.58
CA VAL A 157 22.57 13.15 -24.72
C VAL A 157 22.68 13.99 -23.45
N PHE A 158 23.20 15.19 -23.57
CA PHE A 158 23.17 16.17 -22.48
C PHE A 158 21.73 16.65 -22.34
N THR A 159 21.06 16.25 -21.27
CA THR A 159 19.70 16.68 -20.96
C THR A 159 19.69 18.18 -20.68
N LYS A 160 18.74 18.92 -21.26
CA LYS A 160 18.58 20.35 -20.98
C LYS A 160 18.35 20.55 -19.48
N GLU A 161 18.90 21.61 -18.88
CA GLU A 161 18.73 21.93 -17.46
C GLU A 161 17.25 21.99 -17.03
N SER A 162 16.36 22.46 -17.91
CA SER A 162 14.91 22.49 -17.66
C SER A 162 14.32 21.11 -17.36
N THR A 163 14.75 20.07 -18.08
CA THR A 163 14.25 18.70 -17.85
C THR A 163 14.76 18.13 -16.53
N LYS A 164 15.96 18.48 -16.10
CA LYS A 164 16.49 18.09 -14.79
C LYS A 164 15.74 18.75 -13.65
N GLN A 165 15.35 20.02 -13.83
CA GLN A 165 14.52 20.73 -12.84
C GLN A 165 13.14 20.09 -12.70
N GLU A 166 12.46 19.75 -13.79
CA GLU A 166 11.17 19.07 -13.79
C GLU A 166 11.25 17.69 -13.12
N GLU A 167 12.29 16.90 -13.39
CA GLU A 167 12.53 15.61 -12.74
C GLU A 167 12.77 15.75 -11.24
N ASN A 168 13.56 16.74 -10.81
CA ASN A 168 13.81 17.00 -9.39
C ASN A 168 12.56 17.46 -8.67
N GLU A 169 11.73 18.30 -9.31
CA GLU A 169 10.45 18.73 -8.76
C GLU A 169 9.50 17.54 -8.60
N LEU A 170 9.41 16.68 -9.62
CA LEU A 170 8.62 15.45 -9.56
C LEU A 170 9.07 14.53 -8.42
N LEU A 171 10.37 14.30 -8.28
CA LEU A 171 10.92 13.49 -7.19
C LEU A 171 10.63 14.10 -5.81
N ALA A 172 10.70 15.43 -5.68
CA ALA A 172 10.35 16.12 -4.45
C ALA A 172 8.87 15.99 -4.10
N ARG A 173 7.96 16.06 -5.09
CA ARG A 173 6.53 15.82 -4.90
C ARG A 173 6.26 14.37 -4.50
N ILE A 174 6.88 13.40 -5.19
CA ILE A 174 6.77 11.98 -4.85
C ILE A 174 7.18 11.74 -3.40
N LYS A 175 8.30 12.31 -2.95
CA LYS A 175 8.75 12.19 -1.56
C LYS A 175 7.73 12.73 -0.57
N LYS A 176 7.12 13.88 -0.83
CA LYS A 176 6.05 14.44 0.02
C LYS A 176 4.85 13.49 0.13
N VAL A 177 4.49 12.82 -0.96
CA VAL A 177 3.39 11.84 -0.96
C VAL A 177 3.79 10.57 -0.21
N GLU A 178 5.02 10.07 -0.37
CA GLU A 178 5.56 8.95 0.41
C GLU A 178 5.51 9.23 1.92
N ASP A 179 5.92 10.43 2.34
CA ASP A 179 5.88 10.85 3.73
C ASP A 179 4.44 10.85 4.26
N LYS A 180 3.49 11.41 3.52
CA LYS A 180 2.06 11.40 3.88
C LYS A 180 1.50 9.98 4.00
N VAL A 181 1.79 9.08 3.05
CA VAL A 181 1.36 7.67 3.11
C VAL A 181 1.97 6.98 4.33
N SER A 182 3.23 7.26 4.66
CA SER A 182 3.86 6.77 5.88
C SER A 182 3.13 7.27 7.14
N ASP A 183 2.66 8.53 7.16
CA ASP A 183 1.89 9.07 8.27
C ASP A 183 0.50 8.41 8.38
N LEU A 184 -0.19 8.12 7.27
CA LEU A 184 -1.44 7.35 7.29
C LEU A 184 -1.26 5.98 7.96
N LYS A 185 -0.14 5.31 7.73
CA LYS A 185 0.19 4.02 8.36
C LYS A 185 0.44 4.10 9.86
N LYS A 186 0.68 5.30 10.40
CA LYS A 186 0.82 5.54 11.84
C LYS A 186 -0.53 5.68 12.57
N SER A 187 -1.64 5.79 11.84
CA SER A 187 -2.98 5.90 12.40
C SER A 187 -3.31 4.67 13.26
N GLU A 188 -4.14 4.86 14.29
CA GLU A 188 -4.56 3.81 15.22
C GLU A 188 -5.28 2.66 14.48
N VAL A 189 -6.18 3.03 13.59
CA VAL A 189 -6.92 2.08 12.74
C VAL A 189 -5.99 1.21 11.94
N PHE A 190 -5.03 1.83 11.24
CA PHE A 190 -4.09 1.10 10.41
C PHE A 190 -3.24 0.13 11.23
N LYS A 191 -2.74 0.57 12.40
CA LYS A 191 -1.95 -0.27 13.31
C LYS A 191 -2.78 -1.44 13.87
N THR A 192 -4.04 -1.20 14.21
CA THR A 192 -4.93 -2.24 14.73
C THR A 192 -5.22 -3.29 13.67
N LEU A 193 -5.55 -2.87 12.45
CA LEU A 193 -5.80 -3.79 11.34
C LEU A 193 -4.55 -4.57 10.92
N ALA A 194 -3.37 -3.95 10.99
CA ALA A 194 -2.10 -4.63 10.73
C ALA A 194 -1.82 -5.75 11.74
N LYS A 195 -2.12 -5.52 13.04
CA LYS A 195 -1.97 -6.53 14.11
C LYS A 195 -2.93 -7.70 13.94
N LEU A 196 -4.13 -7.45 13.43
CA LEU A 196 -5.14 -8.48 13.20
C LEU A 196 -4.84 -9.37 11.97
N HIS A 197 -3.73 -9.12 11.25
CA HIS A 197 -3.38 -9.84 10.02
C HIS A 197 -4.55 -9.94 9.03
N VAL A 198 -5.31 -8.87 8.92
CA VAL A 198 -6.52 -8.82 8.10
C VAL A 198 -6.20 -9.12 6.65
N ALA A 199 -6.95 -10.05 6.04
CA ALA A 199 -6.84 -10.33 4.63
C ALA A 199 -7.11 -9.06 3.80
N LYS A 200 -6.29 -8.83 2.77
CA LYS A 200 -6.50 -7.74 1.83
C LYS A 200 -7.85 -7.92 1.14
N VAL A 201 -8.60 -6.84 1.02
CA VAL A 201 -9.85 -6.82 0.25
C VAL A 201 -9.49 -6.53 -1.20
N VAL A 202 -9.89 -7.42 -2.10
CA VAL A 202 -9.65 -7.29 -3.56
C VAL A 202 -10.77 -6.48 -4.19
#